data_3be26e207f8371bac9456140514516bc
#
_entry.id   3be26e207f8371bac9456140514516bc
#
_cell.length_a   1.000
_cell.length_b   1.000
_cell.length_c   1.000
_cell.angle_alpha   90.00
_cell.angle_beta   90.00
_cell.angle_gamma   90.00
#
_symmetry.space_group_name_H-M   'P 1'
#
loop_
_entity.id
_entity.type
_entity.pdbx_description
1 polymer ?
#
loop_
_entity_poly.entity_id
_entity_poly.type
_entity_poly.pdbx_seq_one_letter_code
_entity_poly.pdbx_strand_id
1 'polypeptide(L)'
;MILEGTFKYKFLFLTFIILFSYSALAISAEGGPCKDYGECDEFKYSLNDFESLQRGASTYINYCYGCHSLKYSRWGRVASDLQIPEDIFFENLVFDKSIKSGDLMIGAMPSEESANWFGVTPPDLTLVSRYKGDDWIYSYLRAYYEDSSKQYGVNNLVYPGTAMPNVLLELQGNQRLVCKNIPVVAPNGGEKSCLLYTSDAADESVR
;
A
#
# COMPACT_ATOMS: atom_id res chain seq x y z
N MET A 1 40.02 -45.80 -24.69
CA MET A 1 40.22 -44.42 -24.20
C MET A 1 39.12 -43.43 -24.69
N ILE A 2 37.93 -43.89 -25.07
CA ILE A 2 36.80 -43.03 -25.56
C ILE A 2 35.59 -43.07 -24.62
N LEU A 3 35.53 -44.05 -23.69
CA LEU A 3 34.37 -44.22 -22.78
C LEU A 3 34.39 -43.34 -21.49
N GLU A 4 35.53 -42.82 -21.09
CA GLU A 4 35.62 -41.98 -19.86
C GLU A 4 35.18 -40.53 -20.09
N GLY A 5 35.25 -40.01 -21.30
CA GLY A 5 34.85 -38.65 -21.63
C GLY A 5 33.33 -38.43 -21.53
N THR A 6 32.55 -39.40 -22.04
CA THR A 6 31.08 -39.31 -22.08
C THR A 6 30.41 -39.37 -20.70
N PHE A 7 31.03 -40.02 -19.73
CA PHE A 7 30.50 -40.11 -18.36
C PHE A 7 30.69 -38.77 -17.61
N LYS A 8 31.83 -38.11 -17.78
CA LYS A 8 32.10 -36.79 -17.18
C LYS A 8 31.14 -35.71 -17.70
N TYR A 9 30.85 -35.68 -18.97
CA TYR A 9 29.90 -34.69 -19.55
C TYR A 9 28.46 -34.95 -19.10
N LYS A 10 28.04 -36.20 -18.97
CA LYS A 10 26.71 -36.53 -18.46
C LYS A 10 26.56 -36.12 -16.97
N PHE A 11 27.61 -36.30 -16.19
CA PHE A 11 27.61 -35.90 -14.79
C PHE A 11 27.60 -34.36 -14.65
N LEU A 12 28.38 -33.65 -15.43
CA LEU A 12 28.40 -32.19 -15.47
C LEU A 12 27.05 -31.59 -15.94
N PHE A 13 26.40 -32.24 -16.91
CA PHE A 13 25.09 -31.83 -17.38
C PHE A 13 23.99 -32.05 -16.34
N LEU A 14 24.07 -33.16 -15.62
CA LEU A 14 23.13 -33.47 -14.53
C LEU A 14 23.27 -32.50 -13.36
N THR A 15 24.51 -32.14 -12.98
CA THR A 15 24.76 -31.15 -11.92
C THR A 15 24.31 -29.74 -12.35
N PHE A 16 24.46 -29.40 -13.63
CA PHE A 16 23.99 -28.12 -14.16
C PHE A 16 22.46 -28.01 -14.14
N ILE A 17 21.74 -29.09 -14.48
CA ILE A 17 20.27 -29.16 -14.39
C ILE A 17 19.80 -29.04 -12.94
N ILE A 18 20.46 -29.70 -12.00
CA ILE A 18 20.11 -29.62 -10.58
C ILE A 18 20.35 -28.21 -10.02
N LEU A 19 21.46 -27.56 -10.38
CA LEU A 19 21.75 -26.17 -9.99
C LEU A 19 20.76 -25.17 -10.60
N PHE A 20 20.30 -25.42 -11.84
CA PHE A 20 19.32 -24.54 -12.49
C PHE A 20 17.89 -24.71 -11.92
N SER A 21 17.57 -25.90 -11.40
CA SER A 21 16.26 -26.17 -10.77
C SER A 21 16.08 -25.52 -9.39
N TYR A 22 17.17 -25.11 -8.73
CA TYR A 22 17.12 -24.42 -7.45
C TYR A 22 16.84 -22.90 -7.55
N SER A 23 16.85 -22.34 -8.77
CA SER A 23 16.72 -20.88 -8.98
C SER A 23 15.28 -20.39 -9.09
N ALA A 24 14.26 -21.22 -8.93
CA ALA A 24 12.86 -20.85 -9.11
C ALA A 24 12.03 -20.87 -7.82
N LEU A 25 12.63 -20.56 -6.68
CA LEU A 25 11.86 -20.05 -5.55
C LEU A 25 11.57 -18.59 -5.85
N ALA A 26 10.47 -18.34 -6.57
CA ALA A 26 9.86 -17.03 -6.60
C ALA A 26 9.53 -16.68 -5.14
N ILE A 27 10.35 -15.84 -4.53
CA ILE A 27 10.00 -15.17 -3.29
C ILE A 27 8.82 -14.29 -3.65
N SER A 28 7.61 -14.77 -3.38
CA SER A 28 6.46 -13.88 -3.29
C SER A 28 6.86 -12.83 -2.23
N ALA A 29 6.80 -11.57 -2.58
CA ALA A 29 6.94 -10.49 -1.61
C ALA A 29 5.75 -10.63 -0.66
N GLU A 30 5.93 -11.41 0.41
CA GLU A 30 5.00 -11.38 1.52
C GLU A 30 5.02 -9.95 2.04
N GLY A 31 3.87 -9.30 1.98
CA GLY A 31 3.67 -8.00 2.60
C GLY A 31 4.18 -8.09 4.04
N GLY A 32 5.00 -7.11 4.45
CA GLY A 32 5.56 -7.12 5.80
C GLY A 32 4.44 -7.20 6.84
N PRO A 33 4.71 -7.73 8.04
CA PRO A 33 3.70 -7.85 9.09
C PRO A 33 3.08 -6.48 9.38
N CYS A 34 1.78 -6.45 9.62
CA CYS A 34 1.04 -5.23 9.95
C CYS A 34 1.31 -4.73 11.38
N LYS A 35 2.47 -5.05 11.94
CA LYS A 35 3.00 -4.61 13.25
C LYS A 35 1.95 -4.68 14.37
N ASP A 36 1.63 -3.51 14.96
CA ASP A 36 0.70 -3.43 16.09
C ASP A 36 -0.78 -3.63 15.69
N TYR A 37 -1.05 -3.68 14.38
CA TYR A 37 -2.37 -4.01 13.84
C TYR A 37 -2.68 -5.52 13.94
N GLY A 38 -1.63 -6.37 13.94
CA GLY A 38 -1.72 -7.82 13.93
C GLY A 38 -1.62 -8.39 12.51
N GLU A 39 -2.57 -9.20 12.10
CA GLU A 39 -2.65 -9.66 10.72
C GLU A 39 -3.22 -8.55 9.84
N CYS A 40 -2.68 -8.43 8.62
CA CYS A 40 -3.22 -7.49 7.64
C CYS A 40 -4.62 -7.93 7.22
N ASP A 41 -5.53 -6.97 7.02
CA ASP A 41 -6.84 -7.24 6.43
C ASP A 41 -6.66 -7.74 4.99
N GLU A 42 -7.33 -8.82 4.61
CA GLU A 42 -7.32 -9.34 3.25
C GLU A 42 -8.01 -8.36 2.30
N PHE A 43 -7.28 -7.85 1.31
CA PHE A 43 -7.82 -6.97 0.28
C PHE A 43 -8.33 -7.78 -0.92
N LYS A 44 -9.64 -7.87 -1.06
CA LYS A 44 -10.29 -8.57 -2.18
C LYS A 44 -10.62 -7.59 -3.29
N TYR A 45 -10.05 -7.82 -4.47
CA TYR A 45 -10.31 -7.01 -5.66
C TYR A 45 -10.44 -7.88 -6.90
N SER A 46 -11.01 -7.30 -7.95
CA SER A 46 -11.09 -7.92 -9.26
C SER A 46 -10.59 -6.94 -10.32
N LEU A 47 -9.64 -7.38 -11.14
CA LEU A 47 -9.14 -6.59 -12.27
C LEU A 47 -10.17 -6.42 -13.39
N ASN A 48 -11.29 -7.15 -13.32
CA ASN A 48 -12.42 -7.04 -14.25
C ASN A 48 -13.56 -6.16 -13.73
N ASP A 49 -13.48 -5.71 -12.48
CA ASP A 49 -14.43 -4.75 -11.90
C ASP A 49 -13.97 -3.31 -12.21
N PHE A 50 -14.20 -2.90 -13.47
CA PHE A 50 -13.78 -1.59 -13.93
C PHE A 50 -14.42 -0.43 -13.17
N GLU A 51 -15.65 -0.58 -12.71
CA GLU A 51 -16.32 0.45 -11.91
C GLU A 51 -15.60 0.69 -10.59
N SER A 52 -15.17 -0.37 -9.91
CA SER A 52 -14.39 -0.28 -8.69
C SER A 52 -13.00 0.32 -8.94
N LEU A 53 -12.32 -0.11 -10.02
CA LEU A 53 -11.01 0.42 -10.40
C LEU A 53 -11.08 1.90 -10.77
N GLN A 54 -12.12 2.35 -11.48
CA GLN A 54 -12.35 3.75 -11.82
C GLN A 54 -12.60 4.61 -10.59
N ARG A 55 -13.41 4.13 -9.62
CA ARG A 55 -13.57 4.81 -8.33
C ARG A 55 -12.25 4.92 -7.56
N GLY A 56 -11.46 3.84 -7.56
CA GLY A 56 -10.12 3.82 -6.96
C GLY A 56 -9.17 4.83 -7.59
N ALA A 57 -9.15 4.92 -8.91
CA ALA A 57 -8.35 5.90 -9.64
C ALA A 57 -8.78 7.35 -9.33
N SER A 58 -10.08 7.61 -9.28
CA SER A 58 -10.60 8.92 -8.86
C SER A 58 -10.18 9.26 -7.44
N THR A 59 -10.29 8.31 -6.50
CA THR A 59 -9.83 8.49 -5.12
C THR A 59 -8.33 8.78 -5.06
N TYR A 60 -7.51 8.02 -5.80
CA TYR A 60 -6.08 8.27 -5.87
C TYR A 60 -5.74 9.68 -6.38
N ILE A 61 -6.36 10.10 -7.47
CA ILE A 61 -6.09 11.40 -8.08
C ILE A 61 -6.49 12.54 -7.14
N ASN A 62 -7.62 12.41 -6.44
CA ASN A 62 -8.12 13.46 -5.57
C ASN A 62 -7.41 13.52 -4.21
N TYR A 63 -6.99 12.39 -3.63
CA TYR A 63 -6.48 12.34 -2.26
C TYR A 63 -4.99 12.02 -2.15
N CYS A 64 -4.39 11.37 -3.15
CA CYS A 64 -3.03 10.85 -3.06
C CYS A 64 -2.06 11.53 -4.02
N TYR A 65 -2.49 11.80 -5.26
CA TYR A 65 -1.64 12.29 -6.34
C TYR A 65 -0.97 13.64 -6.04
N GLY A 66 -1.61 14.50 -5.26
CA GLY A 66 -1.01 15.76 -4.84
C GLY A 66 0.35 15.61 -4.14
N CYS A 67 0.54 14.50 -3.42
CA CYS A 67 1.76 14.20 -2.68
C CYS A 67 2.56 13.04 -3.29
N HIS A 68 1.92 12.05 -3.89
CA HIS A 68 2.54 10.83 -4.38
C HIS A 68 2.46 10.72 -5.90
N SER A 69 3.62 10.58 -6.53
CA SER A 69 3.70 10.30 -7.97
C SER A 69 3.47 8.82 -8.28
N LEU A 70 3.08 8.53 -9.53
CA LEU A 70 3.22 7.24 -10.21
C LEU A 70 4.17 7.42 -11.39
N LYS A 71 5.44 7.64 -11.11
CA LYS A 71 6.44 8.12 -12.10
C LYS A 71 6.73 7.14 -13.26
N TYR A 72 6.26 5.91 -13.19
CA TYR A 72 6.36 4.94 -14.28
C TYR A 72 5.03 4.73 -15.02
N SER A 73 3.97 5.44 -14.61
CA SER A 73 2.66 5.41 -15.27
C SER A 73 2.46 6.65 -16.14
N ARG A 74 1.75 6.48 -17.25
CA ARG A 74 1.36 7.58 -18.13
C ARG A 74 -0.14 7.80 -18.06
N TRP A 75 -0.58 9.04 -18.12
CA TRP A 75 -1.98 9.42 -18.01
C TRP A 75 -2.88 8.69 -19.00
N GLY A 76 -2.54 8.72 -20.29
CA GLY A 76 -3.34 8.03 -21.31
C GLY A 76 -3.33 6.52 -21.17
N ARG A 77 -2.24 5.93 -20.64
CA ARG A 77 -2.20 4.49 -20.36
C ARG A 77 -3.16 4.12 -19.22
N VAL A 78 -3.21 4.91 -18.16
CA VAL A 78 -4.14 4.69 -17.05
C VAL A 78 -5.58 4.81 -17.52
N ALA A 79 -5.91 5.83 -18.33
CA ALA A 79 -7.24 5.97 -18.92
C ALA A 79 -7.63 4.71 -19.73
N SER A 80 -6.73 4.23 -20.60
CA SER A 80 -6.95 3.04 -21.42
C SER A 80 -7.13 1.78 -20.59
N ASP A 81 -6.29 1.54 -19.58
CA ASP A 81 -6.38 0.37 -18.71
C ASP A 81 -7.67 0.34 -17.88
N LEU A 82 -8.20 1.51 -17.55
CA LEU A 82 -9.48 1.69 -16.84
C LEU A 82 -10.70 1.69 -17.77
N GLN A 83 -10.50 1.55 -19.10
CA GLN A 83 -11.55 1.62 -20.10
C GLN A 83 -12.37 2.93 -20.04
N ILE A 84 -11.73 4.04 -19.68
CA ILE A 84 -12.34 5.37 -19.70
C ILE A 84 -11.93 6.05 -21.01
N PRO A 85 -12.89 6.60 -21.81
CA PRO A 85 -12.54 7.43 -22.95
C PRO A 85 -11.58 8.56 -22.52
N GLU A 86 -10.54 8.78 -23.34
CA GLU A 86 -9.44 9.67 -22.95
C GLU A 86 -9.92 11.11 -22.71
N ASP A 87 -10.82 11.60 -23.55
CA ASP A 87 -11.45 12.92 -23.42
C ASP A 87 -12.18 13.06 -22.07
N ILE A 88 -12.98 12.06 -21.70
CA ILE A 88 -13.72 12.04 -20.42
C ILE A 88 -12.76 11.97 -19.24
N PHE A 89 -11.70 11.14 -19.36
CA PHE A 89 -10.68 11.01 -18.31
C PHE A 89 -9.97 12.35 -18.07
N PHE A 90 -9.50 13.00 -19.15
CA PHE A 90 -8.77 14.27 -19.06
C PHE A 90 -9.66 15.43 -18.64
N GLU A 91 -10.94 15.44 -19.02
CA GLU A 91 -11.87 16.48 -18.60
C GLU A 91 -12.13 16.44 -17.08
N ASN A 92 -12.30 15.23 -16.52
CA ASN A 92 -12.82 15.05 -15.17
C ASN A 92 -11.74 14.75 -14.11
N LEU A 93 -10.60 14.17 -14.50
CA LEU A 93 -9.59 13.68 -13.55
C LEU A 93 -8.23 14.37 -13.71
N VAL A 94 -7.97 15.11 -14.79
CA VAL A 94 -6.71 15.82 -14.99
C VAL A 94 -6.93 17.33 -14.79
N PHE A 95 -6.56 17.81 -13.61
CA PHE A 95 -6.84 19.20 -13.22
C PHE A 95 -5.92 20.21 -13.93
N ASP A 96 -4.66 19.85 -14.17
CA ASP A 96 -3.73 20.68 -14.94
C ASP A 96 -3.93 20.41 -16.45
N LYS A 97 -4.49 21.38 -17.14
CA LYS A 97 -4.79 21.29 -18.59
C LYS A 97 -3.55 21.34 -19.49
N SER A 98 -2.36 21.55 -18.95
CA SER A 98 -1.10 21.44 -19.70
C SER A 98 -0.64 19.99 -19.88
N ILE A 99 -1.12 19.07 -19.03
CA ILE A 99 -0.80 17.65 -19.06
C ILE A 99 -1.37 16.97 -20.30
N LYS A 100 -0.55 16.15 -20.93
CA LYS A 100 -0.90 15.37 -22.13
C LYS A 100 -0.94 13.88 -21.84
N SER A 101 -1.61 13.13 -22.69
CA SER A 101 -1.77 11.68 -22.62
C SER A 101 -0.45 10.92 -22.46
N GLY A 102 0.61 11.38 -23.14
CA GLY A 102 1.95 10.77 -23.07
C GLY A 102 2.75 11.12 -21.82
N ASP A 103 2.32 12.07 -21.00
CA ASP A 103 3.07 12.53 -19.85
C ASP A 103 3.02 11.51 -18.70
N LEU A 104 4.08 11.50 -17.90
CA LEU A 104 4.17 10.68 -16.70
C LEU A 104 3.33 11.28 -15.56
N MET A 105 2.80 10.46 -14.70
CA MET A 105 2.03 10.88 -13.54
C MET A 105 2.97 11.34 -12.41
N ILE A 106 3.57 12.51 -12.60
CA ILE A 106 4.47 13.14 -11.62
C ILE A 106 3.66 14.14 -10.78
N GLY A 107 3.60 13.90 -9.48
CA GLY A 107 2.94 14.81 -8.53
C GLY A 107 3.61 16.19 -8.48
N ALA A 108 2.83 17.20 -8.18
CA ALA A 108 3.30 18.59 -8.17
C ALA A 108 4.15 18.95 -6.94
N MET A 109 4.16 18.10 -5.90
CA MET A 109 4.86 18.38 -4.65
C MET A 109 6.38 18.23 -4.82
N PRO A 110 7.18 19.29 -4.64
CA PRO A 110 8.62 19.21 -4.72
C PRO A 110 9.20 18.39 -3.57
N SER A 111 10.23 17.58 -3.86
CA SER A 111 10.81 16.67 -2.86
C SER A 111 11.48 17.41 -1.69
N GLU A 112 12.12 18.53 -1.94
CA GLU A 112 12.83 19.30 -0.92
C GLU A 112 11.83 19.95 0.06
N GLU A 113 10.82 20.64 -0.46
CA GLU A 113 9.78 21.25 0.37
C GLU A 113 8.98 20.21 1.13
N SER A 114 8.67 19.08 0.51
CA SER A 114 7.93 18.00 1.19
C SER A 114 8.72 17.41 2.36
N ALA A 115 10.04 17.27 2.21
CA ALA A 115 10.91 16.83 3.31
C ALA A 115 10.91 17.84 4.47
N ASN A 116 10.84 19.14 4.18
CA ASN A 116 10.76 20.19 5.20
C ASN A 116 9.39 20.18 5.91
N TRP A 117 8.30 19.92 5.17
CA TRP A 117 6.94 19.92 5.75
C TRP A 117 6.62 18.66 6.56
N PHE A 118 7.04 17.50 6.08
CA PHE A 118 6.66 16.19 6.64
C PHE A 118 7.82 15.47 7.35
N GLY A 119 9.04 16.01 7.27
CA GLY A 119 10.25 15.32 7.76
C GLY A 119 10.74 14.21 6.82
N VAL A 120 9.95 13.83 5.82
CA VAL A 120 10.29 12.85 4.78
C VAL A 120 9.63 13.24 3.46
N THR A 121 10.25 12.88 2.35
CA THR A 121 9.62 13.00 1.03
C THR A 121 8.61 11.88 0.83
N PRO A 122 7.34 12.17 0.43
CA PRO A 122 6.37 11.14 0.07
C PRO A 122 6.94 10.21 -1.01
N PRO A 123 6.90 8.88 -0.82
CA PRO A 123 7.43 7.95 -1.81
C PRO A 123 6.58 7.91 -3.07
N ASP A 124 7.21 7.57 -4.20
CA ASP A 124 6.52 7.18 -5.42
C ASP A 124 5.76 5.85 -5.20
N LEU A 125 4.50 5.79 -5.62
CA LEU A 125 3.63 4.63 -5.36
C LEU A 125 3.59 3.60 -6.49
N THR A 126 4.27 3.81 -7.61
CA THR A 126 4.17 2.92 -8.79
C THR A 126 4.42 1.45 -8.46
N LEU A 127 5.36 1.16 -7.57
CA LEU A 127 5.77 -0.21 -7.24
C LEU A 127 5.46 -0.60 -5.78
N VAL A 128 4.72 0.22 -5.04
CA VAL A 128 4.50 0.00 -3.61
C VAL A 128 3.67 -1.25 -3.35
N SER A 129 2.65 -1.54 -4.17
CA SER A 129 1.86 -2.77 -4.03
C SER A 129 2.70 -4.04 -4.25
N ARG A 130 3.68 -3.98 -5.16
CA ARG A 130 4.63 -5.09 -5.35
C ARG A 130 5.59 -5.29 -4.18
N TYR A 131 5.98 -4.19 -3.52
CA TYR A 131 6.95 -4.22 -2.44
C TYR A 131 6.32 -4.49 -1.07
N LYS A 132 5.17 -3.86 -0.78
CA LYS A 132 4.48 -3.98 0.51
C LYS A 132 3.38 -5.02 0.51
N GLY A 133 2.79 -5.30 -0.65
CA GLY A 133 1.57 -6.09 -0.79
C GLY A 133 0.31 -5.23 -0.68
N ASP A 134 -0.75 -5.70 -1.32
CA ASP A 134 -2.03 -4.97 -1.39
C ASP A 134 -2.74 -4.97 -0.03
N ASP A 135 -2.67 -6.08 0.70
CA ASP A 135 -3.23 -6.21 2.05
C ASP A 135 -2.58 -5.23 3.04
N TRP A 136 -1.26 -5.04 2.93
CA TRP A 136 -0.56 -4.07 3.75
C TRP A 136 -1.01 -2.64 3.46
N ILE A 137 -1.14 -2.26 2.19
CA ILE A 137 -1.59 -0.91 1.80
C ILE A 137 -3.01 -0.67 2.27
N TYR A 138 -3.89 -1.65 2.06
CA TYR A 138 -5.28 -1.59 2.48
C TYR A 138 -5.39 -1.40 4.00
N SER A 139 -4.69 -2.23 4.77
CA SER A 139 -4.66 -2.13 6.23
C SER A 139 -4.04 -0.82 6.70
N TYR A 140 -2.94 -0.36 6.07
CA TYR A 140 -2.30 0.91 6.40
C TYR A 140 -3.26 2.09 6.25
N LEU A 141 -3.99 2.18 5.15
CA LEU A 141 -4.93 3.28 4.92
C LEU A 141 -6.10 3.28 5.91
N ARG A 142 -6.45 2.13 6.49
CA ARG A 142 -7.56 1.97 7.43
C ARG A 142 -7.15 2.02 8.90
N ALA A 143 -5.87 1.93 9.20
CA ALA A 143 -5.35 1.78 10.57
C ALA A 143 -5.00 3.11 11.26
N TYR A 144 -5.42 4.25 10.71
CA TYR A 144 -5.22 5.55 11.34
C TYR A 144 -6.13 5.74 12.55
N TYR A 145 -5.61 6.36 13.60
CA TYR A 145 -6.36 6.73 14.80
C TYR A 145 -5.89 8.06 15.38
N GLU A 146 -6.74 8.71 16.17
CA GLU A 146 -6.42 9.95 16.87
C GLU A 146 -5.29 9.74 17.88
N ASP A 147 -4.23 10.53 17.78
CA ASP A 147 -3.10 10.56 18.70
C ASP A 147 -2.56 11.99 18.82
N SER A 148 -3.02 12.70 19.82
CA SER A 148 -2.64 14.11 20.06
C SER A 148 -1.15 14.31 20.39
N SER A 149 -0.39 13.24 20.63
CA SER A 149 1.05 13.30 20.83
C SER A 149 1.84 13.43 19.52
N LYS A 150 1.17 13.27 18.37
CA LYS A 150 1.79 13.31 17.05
C LYS A 150 1.56 14.64 16.35
N GLN A 151 2.48 14.99 15.43
CA GLN A 151 2.48 16.26 14.71
C GLN A 151 1.17 16.56 13.99
N TYR A 152 0.51 15.56 13.41
CA TYR A 152 -0.75 15.70 12.68
C TYR A 152 -1.97 15.22 13.48
N GLY A 153 -1.81 15.01 14.81
CA GLY A 153 -2.90 14.54 15.66
C GLY A 153 -3.35 13.11 15.39
N VAL A 154 -2.60 12.35 14.59
CA VAL A 154 -2.91 10.97 14.21
C VAL A 154 -1.69 10.07 14.26
N ASN A 155 -1.93 8.77 14.43
CA ASN A 155 -0.92 7.73 14.34
C ASN A 155 -1.52 6.53 13.57
N ASN A 156 -0.73 5.49 13.34
CA ASN A 156 -1.14 4.35 12.54
C ASN A 156 -0.64 3.04 13.16
N LEU A 157 -1.50 2.03 13.26
CA LEU A 157 -1.15 0.73 13.85
C LEU A 157 -0.27 -0.12 12.93
N VAL A 158 -0.46 -0.03 11.60
CA VAL A 158 0.34 -0.77 10.62
C VAL A 158 1.74 -0.18 10.48
N TYR A 159 1.84 1.14 10.57
CA TYR A 159 3.12 1.86 10.52
C TYR A 159 3.19 2.93 11.61
N PRO A 160 3.48 2.55 12.88
CA PRO A 160 3.56 3.48 13.98
C PRO A 160 4.59 4.58 13.75
N GLY A 161 4.19 5.82 14.04
CA GLY A 161 5.04 6.99 13.82
C GLY A 161 5.09 7.45 12.36
N THR A 162 4.12 7.08 11.54
CA THR A 162 4.00 7.57 10.16
C THR A 162 4.01 9.09 10.09
N ALA A 163 4.74 9.64 9.12
CA ALA A 163 4.74 11.07 8.82
C ALA A 163 3.58 11.48 7.87
N MET A 164 2.91 10.52 7.23
CA MET A 164 1.74 10.77 6.40
C MET A 164 0.52 11.09 7.26
N PRO A 165 -0.17 12.21 7.03
CA PRO A 165 -1.44 12.49 7.70
C PRO A 165 -2.55 11.52 7.25
N ASN A 166 -3.65 11.43 7.99
CA ASN A 166 -4.83 10.66 7.58
C ASN A 166 -5.58 11.40 6.45
N VAL A 167 -5.16 11.17 5.20
CA VAL A 167 -5.73 11.85 4.03
C VAL A 167 -7.13 11.37 3.67
N LEU A 168 -7.56 10.21 4.16
CA LEU A 168 -8.88 9.64 3.91
C LEU A 168 -9.88 9.89 5.06
N LEU A 169 -9.54 10.79 5.98
CA LEU A 169 -10.36 11.10 7.15
C LEU A 169 -11.81 11.45 6.79
N GLU A 170 -12.01 12.24 5.75
CA GLU A 170 -13.35 12.64 5.30
C GLU A 170 -14.18 11.46 4.77
N LEU A 171 -13.52 10.43 4.25
CA LEU A 171 -14.18 9.22 3.71
C LEU A 171 -14.40 8.14 4.77
N GLN A 172 -13.52 8.06 5.77
CA GLN A 172 -13.51 6.99 6.77
C GLN A 172 -14.08 7.41 8.12
N GLY A 173 -14.16 8.72 8.39
CA GLY A 173 -14.43 9.24 9.71
C GLY A 173 -13.22 9.15 10.65
N ASN A 174 -13.35 9.78 11.81
CA ASN A 174 -12.34 9.73 12.88
C ASN A 174 -12.38 8.38 13.58
N GLN A 175 -11.21 7.79 13.79
CA GLN A 175 -11.08 6.54 14.53
C GLN A 175 -10.34 6.78 15.84
N ARG A 176 -10.75 6.10 16.89
CA ARG A 176 -10.12 6.10 18.20
C ARG A 176 -9.61 4.71 18.54
N LEU A 177 -8.42 4.65 19.14
CA LEU A 177 -7.86 3.41 19.63
C LEU A 177 -8.32 3.19 21.08
N VAL A 178 -9.16 2.17 21.28
CA VAL A 178 -9.63 1.77 22.60
C VAL A 178 -8.95 0.48 23.00
N CYS A 179 -8.11 0.56 24.02
CA CYS A 179 -7.38 -0.60 24.54
C CYS A 179 -8.00 -1.08 25.85
N LYS A 180 -8.31 -2.37 25.93
CA LYS A 180 -8.74 -3.04 27.16
C LYS A 180 -7.63 -3.97 27.64
N ASN A 181 -7.30 -3.92 28.93
CA ASN A 181 -6.45 -4.93 29.55
C ASN A 181 -7.29 -6.18 29.75
N ILE A 182 -7.00 -7.24 28.98
CA ILE A 182 -7.64 -8.54 29.21
C ILE A 182 -6.79 -9.27 30.27
N PRO A 183 -7.37 -9.61 31.43
CA PRO A 183 -6.66 -10.44 32.38
C PRO A 183 -6.49 -11.85 31.80
N VAL A 184 -5.31 -12.14 31.26
CA VAL A 184 -4.95 -13.48 30.86
C VAL A 184 -4.31 -14.16 32.07
N VAL A 185 -4.76 -15.35 32.39
CA VAL A 185 -4.13 -16.22 33.40
C VAL A 185 -2.87 -16.81 32.78
N ALA A 186 -1.87 -15.96 32.60
CA ALA A 186 -0.55 -16.35 32.10
C ALA A 186 0.54 -15.78 33.04
N PRO A 187 1.65 -16.49 33.20
CA PRO A 187 2.70 -16.15 34.19
C PRO A 187 3.37 -14.76 33.96
N ASN A 188 3.15 -14.10 32.83
CA ASN A 188 3.92 -12.91 32.39
C ASN A 188 3.10 -11.64 32.15
N GLY A 189 1.89 -11.51 32.71
CA GLY A 189 1.09 -10.28 32.61
C GLY A 189 0.00 -10.33 31.53
N GLY A 190 -1.01 -9.47 31.71
CA GLY A 190 -2.18 -9.45 30.83
C GLY A 190 -1.88 -8.97 29.41
N GLU A 191 -2.57 -9.54 28.45
CA GLU A 191 -2.53 -9.13 27.05
C GLU A 191 -3.37 -7.86 26.85
N LYS A 192 -2.83 -6.86 26.13
CA LYS A 192 -3.59 -5.69 25.72
C LYS A 192 -4.27 -5.99 24.39
N SER A 193 -5.59 -5.96 24.37
CA SER A 193 -6.35 -5.96 23.12
C SER A 193 -6.82 -4.53 22.82
N CYS A 194 -6.42 -4.03 21.65
CA CYS A 194 -6.80 -2.71 21.18
C CYS A 194 -7.66 -2.84 19.94
N LEU A 195 -8.75 -2.06 19.89
CA LEU A 195 -9.66 -2.03 18.74
C LEU A 195 -9.78 -0.59 18.24
N LEU A 196 -9.90 -0.44 16.93
CA LEU A 196 -10.23 0.83 16.30
C LEU A 196 -11.75 1.00 16.26
N TYR A 197 -12.22 2.17 16.69
CA TYR A 197 -13.63 2.54 16.63
C TYR A 197 -13.77 3.85 15.85
N THR A 198 -14.71 3.89 14.91
CA THR A 198 -15.16 5.16 14.34
C THR A 198 -16.00 5.91 15.38
N SER A 199 -16.04 7.24 15.32
CA SER A 199 -16.78 8.09 16.27
C SER A 199 -18.25 7.68 16.39
N ASP A 200 -18.86 7.24 15.29
CA ASP A 200 -20.27 6.87 15.21
C ASP A 200 -20.54 5.52 15.89
N ALA A 201 -19.61 4.56 15.79
CA ALA A 201 -19.74 3.25 16.44
C ALA A 201 -19.45 3.29 17.96
N ALA A 202 -18.63 4.24 18.42
CA ALA A 202 -18.33 4.38 19.85
C ALA A 202 -19.50 4.94 20.66
N ASP A 203 -20.38 5.74 20.04
CA ASP A 203 -21.52 6.36 20.69
C ASP A 203 -22.69 5.38 20.90
N GLU A 204 -22.81 4.34 20.08
CA GLU A 204 -23.83 3.30 20.23
C GLU A 204 -23.48 2.24 21.30
N SER A 205 -22.19 2.03 21.60
CA SER A 205 -21.77 0.99 22.57
C SER A 205 -21.74 1.48 24.02
N VAL A 206 -21.99 2.76 24.28
CA VAL A 206 -22.01 3.39 25.62
C VAL A 206 -23.45 3.68 26.12
N ARG A 207 -24.45 3.37 25.31
CA ARG A 207 -25.85 3.37 25.70
C ARG A 207 -26.31 1.94 25.94
#